data_ad59be22341c04d27c5a50c50a78c719
#
_entry.id   ad59be22341c04d27c5a50c50a78c719
#
_cell.length_a   1.000
_cell.length_b   1.000
_cell.length_c   1.000
_cell.angle_alpha   90.00
_cell.angle_beta   90.00
_cell.angle_gamma   90.00
#
_symmetry.space_group_name_H-M   'P 1'
#
loop_
_entity.id
_entity.type
_entity.pdbx_description
1 polymer ?
#
loop_
_entity_poly.entity_id
_entity_poly.type
_entity_poly.pdbx_seq_one_letter_code
_entity_poly.pdbx_strand_id
1 'polypeptide(L)'
;LMNALRKKVADALFGFEGKGLTVSIQNGKVYVSLDEKLMFKSGRYEIDAKGAAAIKQLVPVLEQNTDINIMVEGHTDDVPYRGTGDLMDNWDLSVKRATTIVRLLLNGSKIDPVRVTAAGRSHFLPVDRAKTPEARQKNRRTEIILTPKMDEILKLLEAN
;
A
#
# COMPACT_ATOMS: atom_id res chain seq x y z
N LEU A 1 5.06 -19.14 6.09
CA LEU A 1 4.86 -17.86 6.78
C LEU A 1 4.10 -16.85 5.91
N MET A 2 4.65 -16.49 4.75
CA MET A 2 4.04 -15.44 3.90
C MET A 2 2.76 -15.89 3.21
N ASN A 3 2.61 -17.16 2.85
CA ASN A 3 1.35 -17.69 2.33
C ASN A 3 0.23 -17.62 3.37
N ALA A 4 0.53 -17.94 4.63
CA ALA A 4 -0.45 -17.84 5.72
C ALA A 4 -0.84 -16.39 5.97
N LEU A 5 0.11 -15.46 5.91
CA LEU A 5 -0.16 -14.03 6.04
C LEU A 5 -1.04 -13.53 4.89
N ARG A 6 -0.73 -13.90 3.65
CA ARG A 6 -1.53 -13.53 2.49
C ARG A 6 -2.99 -13.98 2.68
N LYS A 7 -3.21 -15.20 3.16
CA LYS A 7 -4.54 -15.72 3.42
C LYS A 7 -5.26 -14.91 4.48
N LYS A 8 -4.61 -14.59 5.59
CA LYS A 8 -5.20 -13.76 6.66
C LYS A 8 -5.59 -12.38 6.15
N VAL A 9 -4.74 -11.76 5.35
CA VAL A 9 -5.01 -10.45 4.74
C VAL A 9 -6.18 -10.55 3.76
N ALA A 10 -6.18 -11.55 2.88
CA ALA A 10 -7.25 -11.76 1.90
C ALA A 10 -8.59 -12.00 2.61
N ASP A 11 -8.62 -12.81 3.67
CA ASP A 11 -9.82 -13.06 4.43
C ASP A 11 -10.36 -11.78 5.10
N ALA A 12 -9.48 -10.98 5.69
CA ALA A 12 -9.85 -9.71 6.33
C ALA A 12 -10.41 -8.68 5.33
N LEU A 13 -9.89 -8.69 4.10
CA LEU A 13 -10.25 -7.74 3.05
C LEU A 13 -11.22 -8.31 2.01
N PHE A 14 -11.84 -9.44 2.29
CA PHE A 14 -12.69 -10.17 1.35
C PHE A 14 -13.77 -9.29 0.72
N GLY A 15 -14.41 -8.42 1.48
CA GLY A 15 -15.46 -7.52 0.99
C GLY A 15 -14.97 -6.46 -0.01
N PHE A 16 -13.67 -6.24 -0.12
CA PHE A 16 -13.05 -5.24 -1.00
C PHE A 16 -12.32 -5.87 -2.19
N GLU A 17 -12.03 -7.17 -2.14
CA GLU A 17 -11.31 -7.88 -3.21
C GLU A 17 -12.06 -7.78 -4.53
N GLY A 18 -11.35 -7.39 -5.59
CA GLY A 18 -11.96 -7.14 -6.90
C GLY A 18 -12.72 -5.83 -7.03
N LYS A 19 -12.79 -5.03 -5.97
CA LYS A 19 -13.46 -3.72 -5.95
C LYS A 19 -12.46 -2.60 -5.73
N GLY A 20 -11.37 -2.60 -6.49
CA GLY A 20 -10.28 -1.65 -6.34
C GLY A 20 -9.20 -2.11 -5.36
N LEU A 21 -9.24 -3.36 -4.93
CA LEU A 21 -8.25 -3.93 -4.03
C LEU A 21 -7.91 -5.35 -4.47
N THR A 22 -6.61 -5.67 -4.50
CA THR A 22 -6.10 -7.02 -4.75
C THR A 22 -5.05 -7.38 -3.73
N VAL A 23 -5.00 -8.68 -3.37
CA VAL A 23 -3.99 -9.24 -2.47
C VAL A 23 -3.21 -10.30 -3.22
N SER A 24 -1.89 -10.18 -3.27
CA SER A 24 -1.03 -11.12 -3.97
C SER A 24 0.26 -11.37 -3.22
N ILE A 25 0.98 -12.42 -3.62
CA ILE A 25 2.32 -12.69 -3.12
C ILE A 25 3.30 -12.64 -4.29
N GLN A 26 4.40 -11.91 -4.14
CA GLN A 26 5.41 -11.74 -5.17
C GLN A 26 6.78 -11.67 -4.49
N ASN A 27 7.72 -12.49 -4.94
CA ASN A 27 9.09 -12.48 -4.40
C ASN A 27 9.16 -12.57 -2.87
N GLY A 28 8.30 -13.41 -2.28
CA GLY A 28 8.28 -13.60 -0.83
C GLY A 28 7.65 -12.46 -0.02
N LYS A 29 7.00 -11.50 -0.68
CA LYS A 29 6.31 -10.38 -0.03
C LYS A 29 4.83 -10.43 -0.34
N VAL A 30 4.00 -9.96 0.60
CA VAL A 30 2.56 -9.79 0.38
C VAL A 30 2.30 -8.35 -0.07
N TYR A 31 1.59 -8.21 -1.19
CA TYR A 31 1.20 -6.93 -1.76
C TYR A 31 -0.31 -6.74 -1.63
N VAL A 32 -0.71 -5.68 -0.97
CA VAL A 32 -2.09 -5.20 -0.98
C VAL A 32 -2.13 -3.99 -1.90
N SER A 33 -2.65 -4.16 -3.11
CA SER A 33 -2.74 -3.08 -4.10
C SER A 33 -4.10 -2.40 -4.00
N LEU A 34 -4.09 -1.09 -3.89
CA LEU A 34 -5.26 -0.25 -3.64
C LEU A 34 -5.39 0.76 -4.78
N ASP A 35 -6.47 0.67 -5.56
CA ASP A 35 -6.74 1.63 -6.63
C ASP A 35 -6.96 3.04 -6.07
N GLU A 36 -6.56 4.05 -6.85
CA GLU A 36 -6.83 5.44 -6.53
C GLU A 36 -8.30 5.69 -6.23
N LYS A 37 -9.20 5.14 -7.06
CA LYS A 37 -10.65 5.33 -6.90
C LYS A 37 -11.22 4.79 -5.60
N LEU A 38 -10.61 3.72 -5.07
CA LEU A 38 -10.99 3.19 -3.77
C LEU A 38 -10.55 4.12 -2.64
N MET A 39 -9.32 4.63 -2.74
CA MET A 39 -8.64 5.28 -1.62
C MET A 39 -8.80 6.78 -1.59
N PHE A 40 -8.80 7.44 -2.76
CA PHE A 40 -8.70 8.90 -2.84
C PHE A 40 -9.68 9.49 -3.83
N LYS A 41 -10.07 10.73 -3.59
CA LYS A 41 -10.72 11.56 -4.62
C LYS A 41 -9.68 11.91 -5.69
N SER A 42 -10.12 11.99 -6.96
CA SER A 42 -9.23 12.24 -8.10
C SER A 42 -8.30 13.43 -7.87
N GLY A 43 -7.02 13.24 -8.13
CA GLY A 43 -5.99 14.28 -7.98
C GLY A 43 -5.74 14.74 -6.54
N ARG A 44 -6.33 14.07 -5.55
CA ARG A 44 -6.23 14.44 -4.13
C ARG A 44 -5.50 13.37 -3.32
N TYR A 45 -5.19 13.70 -2.08
CA TYR A 45 -4.59 12.80 -1.10
C TYR A 45 -5.50 12.57 0.12
N GLU A 46 -6.70 13.11 0.09
CA GLU A 46 -7.71 12.89 1.13
C GLU A 46 -8.35 11.52 0.96
N ILE A 47 -8.49 10.79 2.05
CA ILE A 47 -9.02 9.43 2.03
C ILE A 47 -10.54 9.44 1.79
N ASP A 48 -11.00 8.59 0.88
CA ASP A 48 -12.41 8.26 0.72
C ASP A 48 -12.86 7.32 1.86
N ALA A 49 -14.13 7.40 2.25
CA ALA A 49 -14.68 6.58 3.33
C ALA A 49 -14.54 5.07 3.08
N LYS A 50 -14.65 4.63 1.82
CA LYS A 50 -14.47 3.21 1.44
C LYS A 50 -13.03 2.77 1.65
N GLY A 51 -12.06 3.62 1.28
CA GLY A 51 -10.64 3.36 1.51
C GLY A 51 -10.32 3.28 3.00
N ALA A 52 -10.86 4.20 3.79
CA ALA A 52 -10.69 4.18 5.24
C ALA A 52 -11.23 2.87 5.86
N ALA A 53 -12.39 2.40 5.38
CA ALA A 53 -12.97 1.14 5.85
C ALA A 53 -12.07 -0.06 5.53
N ALA A 54 -11.48 -0.11 4.33
CA ALA A 54 -10.55 -1.17 3.95
C ALA A 54 -9.31 -1.20 4.86
N ILE A 55 -8.71 -0.05 5.10
CA ILE A 55 -7.53 0.07 5.98
C ILE A 55 -7.89 -0.38 7.42
N LYS A 56 -9.05 0.01 7.91
CA LYS A 56 -9.51 -0.39 9.24
C LYS A 56 -9.63 -1.91 9.38
N GLN A 57 -10.02 -2.62 8.32
CA GLN A 57 -10.10 -4.09 8.33
C GLN A 57 -8.71 -4.74 8.32
N LEU A 58 -7.72 -4.07 7.75
CA LEU A 58 -6.35 -4.59 7.67
C LEU A 58 -5.60 -4.45 9.01
N VAL A 59 -5.86 -3.40 9.77
CA VAL A 59 -5.12 -3.07 11.00
C VAL A 59 -5.01 -4.25 11.98
N PRO A 60 -6.08 -4.98 12.33
CA PRO A 60 -5.95 -6.10 13.28
C PRO A 60 -5.00 -7.20 12.81
N VAL A 61 -4.94 -7.48 11.52
CA VAL A 61 -4.01 -8.47 10.95
C VAL A 61 -2.56 -8.01 11.16
N LEU A 62 -2.29 -6.74 10.93
CA LEU A 62 -0.94 -6.18 11.11
C LEU A 62 -0.54 -6.09 12.58
N GLU A 63 -1.48 -5.79 13.46
CA GLU A 63 -1.25 -5.79 14.90
C GLU A 63 -0.84 -7.17 15.43
N GLN A 64 -1.46 -8.22 14.90
CA GLN A 64 -1.22 -9.61 15.33
C GLN A 64 0.04 -10.23 14.74
N ASN A 65 0.56 -9.69 13.65
CA ASN A 65 1.74 -10.22 12.95
C ASN A 65 2.92 -9.27 13.09
N THR A 66 3.53 -9.27 14.28
CA THR A 66 4.57 -8.32 14.67
C THR A 66 5.95 -8.57 14.05
N ASP A 67 6.16 -9.72 13.42
CA ASP A 67 7.40 -10.12 12.75
C ASP A 67 7.49 -9.64 11.29
N ILE A 68 6.67 -8.66 10.92
CA ILE A 68 6.55 -8.16 9.57
C ILE A 68 6.77 -6.65 9.54
N ASN A 69 7.55 -6.18 8.57
CA ASN A 69 7.66 -4.76 8.23
C ASN A 69 6.61 -4.37 7.21
N ILE A 70 6.16 -3.13 7.28
CA ILE A 70 5.05 -2.58 6.50
C ILE A 70 5.59 -1.39 5.72
N MET A 71 5.58 -1.46 4.40
CA MET A 71 5.88 -0.31 3.54
C MET A 71 4.61 0.11 2.82
N VAL A 72 4.30 1.40 2.87
CA VAL A 72 3.23 1.98 2.07
C VAL A 72 3.87 2.77 0.93
N GLU A 73 3.62 2.35 -0.30
CA GLU A 73 4.29 2.88 -1.49
C GLU A 73 3.26 3.45 -2.47
N GLY A 74 3.33 4.76 -2.70
CA GLY A 74 2.44 5.46 -3.61
C GLY A 74 2.97 5.47 -5.04
N HIS A 75 2.06 5.38 -6.01
CA HIS A 75 2.34 5.41 -7.45
C HIS A 75 1.35 6.31 -8.17
N THR A 76 1.84 7.05 -9.16
CA THR A 76 1.02 7.87 -10.04
C THR A 76 1.06 7.34 -11.47
N ASP A 77 0.21 7.90 -12.34
CA ASP A 77 0.38 7.72 -13.78
C ASP A 77 1.44 8.70 -14.31
N ASP A 78 1.65 8.67 -15.62
CA ASP A 78 2.66 9.50 -16.30
C ASP A 78 2.19 10.90 -16.67
N VAL A 79 0.94 11.25 -16.36
CA VAL A 79 0.43 12.61 -16.59
C VAL A 79 1.06 13.54 -15.55
N PRO A 80 1.71 14.65 -15.98
CA PRO A 80 2.33 15.55 -15.04
C PRO A 80 1.30 16.11 -14.03
N TYR A 81 1.62 15.99 -12.74
CA TYR A 81 0.82 16.59 -11.69
C TYR A 81 1.35 17.99 -11.44
N ARG A 82 0.46 18.97 -11.63
CA ARG A 82 0.74 20.36 -11.29
C ARG A 82 -0.08 20.71 -10.07
N GLY A 83 0.52 20.46 -8.91
CA GLY A 83 -0.13 20.67 -7.63
C GLY A 83 -0.19 22.14 -7.23
N THR A 84 -0.84 22.37 -6.12
CA THR A 84 -0.90 23.65 -5.44
C THR A 84 -0.24 23.52 -4.07
N GLY A 85 0.29 24.62 -3.55
CA GLY A 85 0.95 24.63 -2.25
C GLY A 85 2.27 23.85 -2.26
N ASP A 86 2.44 22.95 -1.31
CA ASP A 86 3.69 22.22 -1.10
C ASP A 86 3.87 21.01 -2.02
N LEU A 87 2.83 20.60 -2.76
CA LEU A 87 2.91 19.48 -3.69
C LEU A 87 3.29 19.99 -5.08
N MET A 88 4.52 19.73 -5.49
CA MET A 88 5.07 20.25 -6.75
C MET A 88 4.84 19.33 -7.94
N ASP A 89 4.94 18.01 -7.75
CA ASP A 89 4.95 17.03 -8.83
C ASP A 89 4.42 15.66 -8.39
N ASN A 90 4.56 14.67 -9.26
CA ASN A 90 4.15 13.29 -8.96
C ASN A 90 4.98 12.65 -7.84
N TRP A 91 6.22 13.07 -7.62
CA TRP A 91 7.00 12.61 -6.48
C TRP A 91 6.30 13.00 -5.17
N ASP A 92 5.98 14.27 -5.03
CA ASP A 92 5.31 14.77 -3.83
C ASP A 92 3.93 14.14 -3.65
N LEU A 93 3.15 14.04 -4.72
CA LEU A 93 1.81 13.43 -4.66
C LEU A 93 1.88 11.99 -4.21
N SER A 94 2.78 11.18 -4.77
CA SER A 94 2.92 9.76 -4.43
C SER A 94 3.33 9.57 -2.96
N VAL A 95 4.28 10.35 -2.47
CA VAL A 95 4.70 10.32 -1.06
C VAL A 95 3.58 10.79 -0.14
N LYS A 96 2.87 11.86 -0.50
CA LYS A 96 1.77 12.40 0.30
C LYS A 96 0.64 11.41 0.46
N ARG A 97 0.28 10.70 -0.60
CA ARG A 97 -0.73 9.63 -0.56
C ARG A 97 -0.28 8.49 0.36
N ALA A 98 0.98 8.10 0.27
CA ALA A 98 1.54 7.06 1.14
C ALA A 98 1.49 7.49 2.62
N THR A 99 1.92 8.69 2.94
CA THR A 99 1.91 9.19 4.33
C THR A 99 0.50 9.32 4.89
N THR A 100 -0.47 9.67 4.06
CA THR A 100 -1.88 9.71 4.47
C THR A 100 -2.37 8.33 4.92
N ILE A 101 -2.02 7.28 4.18
CA ILE A 101 -2.37 5.90 4.55
C ILE A 101 -1.60 5.45 5.79
N VAL A 102 -0.32 5.81 5.91
CA VAL A 102 0.47 5.49 7.12
C VAL A 102 -0.20 6.06 8.37
N ARG A 103 -0.62 7.32 8.33
CA ARG A 103 -1.31 7.93 9.46
C ARG A 103 -2.61 7.21 9.80
N LEU A 104 -3.34 6.78 8.78
CA LEU A 104 -4.58 6.03 8.96
C LEU A 104 -4.32 4.65 9.59
N LEU A 105 -3.26 3.95 9.18
CA LEU A 105 -2.85 2.67 9.77
C LEU A 105 -2.47 2.80 11.24
N LEU A 106 -1.82 3.89 11.60
CA LEU A 106 -1.29 4.09 12.95
C LEU A 106 -2.29 4.72 13.93
N ASN A 107 -3.28 5.45 13.42
CA ASN A 107 -4.23 6.18 14.27
C ASN A 107 -5.08 5.22 15.10
N GLY A 108 -4.92 5.28 16.43
CA GLY A 108 -5.66 4.43 17.36
C GLY A 108 -5.32 2.95 17.28
N SER A 109 -4.24 2.57 16.59
CA SER A 109 -3.81 1.18 16.46
C SER A 109 -2.67 0.85 17.42
N LYS A 110 -2.40 -0.45 17.60
CA LYS A 110 -1.26 -0.97 18.37
C LYS A 110 -0.05 -1.28 17.49
N ILE A 111 -0.09 -0.90 16.21
CA ILE A 111 1.05 -1.10 15.31
C ILE A 111 2.21 -0.22 15.79
N ASP A 112 3.38 -0.82 16.00
CA ASP A 112 4.58 -0.09 16.35
C ASP A 112 5.06 0.71 15.12
N PRO A 113 5.16 2.05 15.20
CA PRO A 113 5.59 2.87 14.08
C PRO A 113 6.96 2.51 13.51
N VAL A 114 7.84 1.88 14.29
CA VAL A 114 9.17 1.45 13.83
C VAL A 114 9.08 0.44 12.67
N ARG A 115 7.95 -0.25 12.55
CA ARG A 115 7.70 -1.25 11.49
C ARG A 115 7.27 -0.62 10.18
N VAL A 116 6.92 0.68 10.16
CA VAL A 116 6.20 1.32 9.05
C VAL A 116 7.09 2.30 8.31
N THR A 117 7.10 2.18 6.98
CA THR A 117 7.80 3.10 6.07
C THR A 117 6.83 3.65 5.05
N ALA A 118 6.89 4.95 4.78
CA ALA A 118 6.18 5.60 3.68
C ALA A 118 7.16 5.83 2.53
N ALA A 119 6.73 5.53 1.30
CA ALA A 119 7.54 5.70 0.10
C ALA A 119 6.70 6.21 -1.07
N GLY A 120 7.35 6.86 -2.02
CA GLY A 120 6.73 7.30 -3.27
C GLY A 120 7.61 6.95 -4.45
N ARG A 121 6.97 6.53 -5.55
CA ARG A 121 7.66 6.12 -6.78
C ARG A 121 7.37 7.04 -7.95
N SER A 122 6.61 8.13 -7.75
CA SER A 122 6.16 8.97 -8.86
C SER A 122 5.48 8.07 -9.92
N HIS A 123 5.80 8.25 -11.21
CA HIS A 123 5.24 7.42 -12.29
C HIS A 123 6.23 6.37 -12.83
N PHE A 124 7.35 6.15 -12.16
CA PHE A 124 8.49 5.41 -12.71
C PHE A 124 8.40 3.89 -12.55
N LEU A 125 7.36 3.38 -11.87
CA LEU A 125 7.17 1.94 -11.72
C LEU A 125 5.73 1.55 -12.14
N PRO A 126 5.38 1.71 -13.43
CA PRO A 126 4.04 1.39 -13.91
C PRO A 126 3.80 -0.12 -13.92
N VAL A 127 2.54 -0.52 -13.68
CA VAL A 127 2.10 -1.90 -13.90
C VAL A 127 1.74 -2.14 -15.37
N ASP A 128 1.39 -1.07 -16.09
CA ASP A 128 1.08 -1.12 -17.53
C ASP A 128 1.71 0.12 -18.19
N ARG A 129 2.57 -0.12 -19.17
CA ARG A 129 3.36 0.94 -19.83
C ARG A 129 2.61 1.62 -20.97
N ALA A 130 1.41 1.17 -21.33
CA ALA A 130 0.62 1.79 -22.37
C ALA A 130 0.20 3.22 -21.98
N LYS A 131 0.03 4.07 -22.99
CA LYS A 131 -0.37 5.46 -22.80
C LYS A 131 -1.88 5.63 -22.97
N THR A 132 -2.64 4.71 -22.41
CA THR A 132 -4.11 4.68 -22.48
C THR A 132 -4.72 5.08 -21.15
N PRO A 133 -5.99 5.56 -21.14
CA PRO A 133 -6.71 5.84 -19.89
C PRO A 133 -6.78 4.61 -18.96
N GLU A 134 -6.97 3.42 -19.54
CA GLU A 134 -7.05 2.16 -18.79
C GLU A 134 -5.74 1.81 -18.10
N ALA A 135 -4.60 1.96 -18.80
CA ALA A 135 -3.28 1.72 -18.23
C ALA A 135 -2.98 2.73 -17.12
N ARG A 136 -3.27 4.00 -17.36
CA ARG A 136 -3.08 5.06 -16.36
C ARG A 136 -3.89 4.82 -15.10
N GLN A 137 -5.12 4.34 -15.24
CA GLN A 137 -5.96 3.98 -14.09
C GLN A 137 -5.32 2.89 -13.23
N LYS A 138 -4.74 1.87 -13.85
CA LYS A 138 -4.03 0.80 -13.14
C LYS A 138 -2.76 1.30 -12.45
N ASN A 139 -2.07 2.26 -13.06
CA ASN A 139 -0.83 2.81 -12.53
C ASN A 139 -1.07 3.72 -11.31
N ARG A 140 -2.22 4.37 -11.24
CA ARG A 140 -2.62 5.19 -10.08
C ARG A 140 -3.07 4.28 -8.95
N ARG A 141 -2.12 3.92 -8.10
CA ARG A 141 -2.36 2.99 -7.00
C ARG A 141 -1.47 3.29 -5.80
N THR A 142 -1.82 2.72 -4.67
CA THR A 142 -0.95 2.63 -3.51
C THR A 142 -0.80 1.15 -3.16
N GLU A 143 0.39 0.74 -2.83
CA GLU A 143 0.65 -0.63 -2.44
C GLU A 143 1.08 -0.67 -0.97
N ILE A 144 0.48 -1.56 -0.19
CA ILE A 144 0.95 -1.90 1.14
C ILE A 144 1.73 -3.19 1.00
N ILE A 145 3.03 -3.13 1.29
CA ILE A 145 3.97 -4.22 1.04
C ILE A 145 4.41 -4.78 2.39
N LEU A 146 4.10 -6.04 2.63
CA LEU A 146 4.40 -6.73 3.87
C LEU A 146 5.60 -7.66 3.66
N THR A 147 6.66 -7.42 4.43
CA THR A 147 7.94 -8.13 4.29
C THR A 147 8.33 -8.72 5.63
N PRO A 148 8.82 -9.98 5.68
CA PRO A 148 9.39 -10.50 6.91
C PRO A 148 10.53 -9.62 7.38
N LYS A 149 10.67 -9.44 8.70
CA LYS A 149 11.83 -8.74 9.24
C LYS A 149 13.11 -9.51 8.88
N MET A 150 14.19 -8.78 8.62
CA MET A 150 15.47 -9.39 8.24
C MET A 150 15.94 -10.42 9.27
N ASP A 151 15.77 -10.14 10.54
CA ASP A 151 16.13 -11.05 11.63
C ASP A 151 15.41 -12.40 11.52
N GLU A 152 14.14 -12.39 11.12
CA GLU A 152 13.35 -13.60 10.92
C GLU A 152 13.86 -14.42 9.74
N ILE A 153 14.27 -13.74 8.67
CA ILE A 153 14.86 -14.39 7.49
C ILE A 153 16.19 -15.07 7.88
N LEU A 154 17.03 -14.36 8.61
CA LEU A 154 18.33 -14.88 9.07
C LEU A 154 18.15 -16.11 9.98
N LYS A 155 17.20 -16.08 10.90
CA LYS A 155 16.87 -17.23 11.75
C LYS A 155 16.50 -18.46 10.93
N LEU A 156 15.68 -18.27 9.88
CA LEU A 156 15.28 -19.35 8.97
C LEU A 156 16.47 -19.94 8.22
N LEU A 157 17.40 -19.11 7.79
CA LEU A 157 18.61 -19.54 7.09
C LEU A 157 19.59 -20.25 8.01
N GLU A 158 19.73 -19.80 9.25
CA GLU A 158 20.61 -20.41 10.24
C GLU A 158 20.09 -21.75 10.77
N ALA A 159 18.77 -21.98 10.71
CA ALA A 159 18.14 -23.23 11.16
C ALA A 159 18.33 -24.37 10.18
N ASN A 160 18.83 -24.16 8.98
CA ASN A 160 19.13 -25.14 7.95
C ASN A 160 20.64 -25.26 7.78
#